data_1efc18c16262c75a6eaee95228e6c7b0
#
_entry.id   1efc18c16262c75a6eaee95228e6c7b0
#
_cell.length_a   1.000
_cell.length_b   1.000
_cell.length_c   1.000
_cell.angle_alpha   90.00
_cell.angle_beta   90.00
_cell.angle_gamma   90.00
#
_symmetry.space_group_name_H-M   'P 1'
#
loop_
_entity.id
_entity.type
_entity.pdbx_description
1 polymer ?
#
loop_
_entity_poly.entity_id
_entity_poly.type
_entity_poly.pdbx_seq_one_letter_code
_entity_poly.pdbx_strand_id
1 'polypeptide(L)'
;TISILLVLLQSLLSSMVENTELRSVVEVHIAPLGYEYDRIKEPILKYNADKLYLLRDQHQGQAEYHESLVEELSENGVSVQSCDVDLEDMYDVLGKVTTLADRYRDDIVRVNVSSGPKLATIGAALACMATNASGYHVHPTSRPHPIEEAPRTEGMEIAEQLPSYPLETPTTDQVQILEYIDSTRETTHTPKKSDLIAFAEENELSFITRSEPANEKAKFALLNNRIIDPLEANGYIEINAVGRTKQILLTETGRNALRAFRHKLQQ
;
A
#
# COMPACT_ATOMS: atom_id res chain seq x y z
N THR A 1 -10.01 -46.06 26.95
CA THR A 1 -10.36 -44.62 27.20
C THR A 1 -9.10 -43.80 27.45
N ILE A 2 -8.12 -44.25 28.22
CA ILE A 2 -6.87 -43.55 28.53
C ILE A 2 -5.97 -43.41 27.28
N SER A 3 -5.90 -44.43 26.39
CA SER A 3 -5.12 -44.38 25.16
C SER A 3 -5.59 -43.32 24.15
N ILE A 4 -6.89 -43.09 24.05
CA ILE A 4 -7.46 -42.09 23.14
C ILE A 4 -7.13 -40.67 23.66
N LEU A 5 -7.18 -40.47 24.98
CA LEU A 5 -6.83 -39.21 25.60
C LEU A 5 -5.34 -38.87 25.42
N LEU A 6 -4.46 -39.87 25.51
CA LEU A 6 -3.03 -39.71 25.27
C LEU A 6 -2.71 -39.33 23.82
N VAL A 7 -3.38 -39.95 22.85
CA VAL A 7 -3.22 -39.60 21.41
C VAL A 7 -3.73 -38.21 21.09
N LEU A 8 -4.86 -37.79 21.69
CA LEU A 8 -5.38 -36.45 21.53
C LEU A 8 -4.47 -35.39 22.20
N LEU A 9 -3.91 -35.70 23.36
CA LEU A 9 -2.92 -34.82 24.02
C LEU A 9 -1.61 -34.71 23.21
N GLN A 10 -1.13 -35.79 22.62
CA GLN A 10 0.05 -35.76 21.75
C GLN A 10 -0.22 -34.99 20.46
N SER A 11 -1.40 -35.12 19.84
CA SER A 11 -1.74 -34.36 18.65
C SER A 11 -1.91 -32.85 18.96
N LEU A 12 -2.48 -32.50 20.12
CA LEU A 12 -2.58 -31.13 20.60
C LEU A 12 -1.20 -30.51 20.94
N LEU A 13 -0.33 -31.28 21.59
CA LEU A 13 1.04 -30.86 21.86
C LEU A 13 1.86 -30.70 20.56
N SER A 14 1.74 -31.60 19.60
CA SER A 14 2.36 -31.46 18.28
C SER A 14 1.86 -30.20 17.55
N SER A 15 0.55 -29.95 17.52
CA SER A 15 0.01 -28.73 16.89
C SER A 15 0.37 -27.43 17.62
N MET A 16 0.61 -27.50 18.93
CA MET A 16 1.12 -26.35 19.69
C MET A 16 2.61 -26.12 19.50
N VAL A 17 3.39 -27.15 19.22
CA VAL A 17 4.84 -27.04 18.94
C VAL A 17 5.08 -26.56 17.49
N GLU A 18 4.26 -26.99 16.52
CA GLU A 18 4.34 -26.51 15.13
C GLU A 18 4.01 -25.01 14.99
N ASN A 19 3.30 -24.42 15.94
CA ASN A 19 2.95 -22.98 15.94
C ASN A 19 3.97 -22.08 16.67
N THR A 20 5.14 -22.61 17.08
CA THR A 20 6.18 -21.84 17.80
C THR A 20 7.48 -21.72 16.99
N GLU A 21 7.42 -21.77 15.67
CA GLU A 21 8.55 -21.27 14.90
C GLU A 21 8.65 -19.76 15.14
N LEU A 22 9.75 -19.36 15.78
CA LEU A 22 10.12 -17.95 15.91
C LEU A 22 10.26 -17.39 14.50
N ARG A 23 9.23 -16.71 14.01
CA ARG A 23 9.30 -15.98 12.74
C ARG A 23 10.40 -14.94 12.86
N SER A 24 11.45 -15.04 12.05
CA SER A 24 12.45 -14.00 11.95
C SER A 24 11.80 -12.75 11.33
N VAL A 25 11.97 -11.61 11.97
CA VAL A 25 11.57 -10.32 11.42
C VAL A 25 12.46 -10.01 10.22
N VAL A 26 11.88 -9.65 9.10
CA VAL A 26 12.57 -9.32 7.86
C VAL A 26 12.72 -7.80 7.74
N GLU A 27 13.92 -7.33 7.42
CA GLU A 27 14.18 -5.91 7.11
C GLU A 27 13.97 -5.68 5.61
N VAL A 28 12.90 -4.98 5.25
CA VAL A 28 12.48 -4.72 3.87
C VAL A 28 12.66 -3.26 3.53
N HIS A 29 13.40 -2.96 2.47
CA HIS A 29 13.52 -1.63 1.91
C HIS A 29 12.73 -1.49 0.61
N ILE A 30 12.17 -0.32 0.39
CA ILE A 30 11.47 0.07 -0.85
C ILE A 30 12.11 1.38 -1.33
N ALA A 31 12.54 1.43 -2.59
CA ALA A 31 13.19 2.62 -3.14
C ALA A 31 12.72 2.90 -4.57
N PRO A 32 12.23 4.11 -4.88
CA PRO A 32 12.07 4.54 -6.26
C PRO A 32 13.43 4.66 -6.94
N LEU A 33 13.57 4.11 -8.15
CA LEU A 33 14.81 4.18 -8.91
C LEU A 33 15.01 5.61 -9.46
N GLY A 34 16.21 6.11 -9.29
CA GLY A 34 16.68 7.37 -9.84
C GLY A 34 18.18 7.29 -10.09
N TYR A 35 18.82 8.42 -10.35
CA TYR A 35 20.27 8.50 -10.59
C TYR A 35 21.11 8.52 -9.30
N GLU A 36 20.52 8.13 -8.16
CA GLU A 36 21.10 8.29 -6.84
C GLU A 36 21.57 6.94 -6.27
N TYR A 37 22.57 6.35 -6.91
CA TYR A 37 23.08 5.01 -6.62
C TYR A 37 23.44 4.79 -5.14
N ASP A 38 24.36 5.60 -4.58
CA ASP A 38 24.83 5.44 -3.21
C ASP A 38 23.73 5.70 -2.17
N ARG A 39 22.81 6.63 -2.46
CA ARG A 39 21.68 6.93 -1.58
C ARG A 39 20.66 5.78 -1.51
N ILE A 40 20.69 4.87 -2.48
CA ILE A 40 19.92 3.62 -2.42
C ILE A 40 20.75 2.54 -1.74
N LYS A 41 21.99 2.31 -2.19
CA LYS A 41 22.83 1.21 -1.76
C LYS A 41 23.26 1.30 -0.30
N GLU A 42 23.85 2.43 0.11
CA GLU A 42 24.50 2.53 1.41
C GLU A 42 23.55 2.32 2.60
N PRO A 43 22.32 2.90 2.64
CA PRO A 43 21.41 2.60 3.73
C PRO A 43 20.98 1.13 3.78
N ILE A 44 20.80 0.47 2.63
CA ILE A 44 20.44 -0.94 2.56
C ILE A 44 21.50 -1.80 3.23
N LEU A 45 22.79 -1.56 2.90
CA LEU A 45 23.90 -2.25 3.51
C LEU A 45 24.07 -1.89 4.99
N LYS A 46 23.92 -0.61 5.35
CA LYS A 46 24.05 -0.13 6.73
C LYS A 46 22.99 -0.71 7.67
N TYR A 47 21.74 -0.85 7.21
CA TYR A 47 20.66 -1.42 7.99
C TYR A 47 20.57 -2.94 7.88
N ASN A 48 21.47 -3.59 7.14
CA ASN A 48 21.50 -5.03 6.87
C ASN A 48 20.14 -5.52 6.35
N ALA A 49 19.61 -4.84 5.33
CA ALA A 49 18.33 -5.19 4.74
C ALA A 49 18.37 -6.60 4.14
N ASP A 50 17.35 -7.40 4.41
CA ASP A 50 17.17 -8.72 3.81
C ASP A 50 16.66 -8.60 2.37
N LYS A 51 15.85 -7.56 2.11
CA LYS A 51 15.16 -7.40 0.84
C LYS A 51 15.06 -5.94 0.40
N LEU A 52 15.22 -5.72 -0.92
CA LEU A 52 14.94 -4.45 -1.59
C LEU A 52 13.86 -4.63 -2.66
N TYR A 53 12.82 -3.81 -2.61
CA TYR A 53 11.92 -3.56 -3.72
C TYR A 53 12.34 -2.28 -4.43
N LEU A 54 12.83 -2.42 -5.67
CA LEU A 54 13.27 -1.30 -6.49
C LEU A 54 12.13 -0.92 -7.45
N LEU A 55 11.51 0.23 -7.21
CA LEU A 55 10.43 0.74 -8.06
C LEU A 55 11.04 1.38 -9.30
N ARG A 56 10.68 0.92 -10.49
CA ARG A 56 11.24 1.41 -11.75
C ARG A 56 10.13 1.69 -12.76
N ASP A 57 10.38 2.62 -13.65
CA ASP A 57 9.51 2.89 -14.77
C ASP A 57 9.66 1.80 -15.85
N GLN A 58 8.54 1.28 -16.35
CA GLN A 58 8.50 0.29 -17.43
C GLN A 58 9.11 0.82 -18.74
N HIS A 59 9.05 2.13 -18.95
CA HIS A 59 9.46 2.79 -20.18
C HIS A 59 10.90 3.31 -20.15
N GLN A 60 11.52 3.38 -18.96
CA GLN A 60 12.93 3.74 -18.84
C GLN A 60 13.80 2.50 -19.08
N GLY A 61 14.62 2.53 -20.12
CA GLY A 61 15.61 1.48 -20.41
C GLY A 61 16.47 1.22 -19.16
N GLN A 62 16.92 -0.02 -19.01
CA GLN A 62 17.85 -0.38 -17.93
C GLN A 62 19.14 0.40 -18.13
N ALA A 63 19.40 1.34 -17.25
CA ALA A 63 20.68 2.02 -17.22
C ALA A 63 21.76 1.07 -16.65
N GLU A 64 22.98 1.13 -17.17
CA GLU A 64 24.10 0.28 -16.74
C GLU A 64 24.30 0.29 -15.21
N TYR A 65 24.13 1.46 -14.56
CA TYR A 65 24.23 1.59 -13.11
C TYR A 65 23.12 0.82 -12.34
N HIS A 66 21.97 0.57 -12.95
CA HIS A 66 20.90 -0.22 -12.34
C HIS A 66 21.28 -1.69 -12.22
N GLU A 67 21.89 -2.25 -13.27
CA GLU A 67 22.39 -3.62 -13.26
C GLU A 67 23.50 -3.78 -12.20
N SER A 68 24.44 -2.84 -12.16
CA SER A 68 25.50 -2.81 -11.16
C SER A 68 24.98 -2.71 -9.72
N LEU A 69 23.93 -1.90 -9.49
CA LEU A 69 23.29 -1.80 -8.17
C LEU A 69 22.67 -3.14 -7.73
N VAL A 70 21.93 -3.80 -8.62
CA VAL A 70 21.31 -5.09 -8.34
C VAL A 70 22.36 -6.18 -8.08
N GLU A 71 23.41 -6.22 -8.89
CA GLU A 71 24.51 -7.18 -8.75
C GLU A 71 25.24 -7.00 -7.40
N GLU A 72 25.67 -5.78 -7.09
CA GLU A 72 26.39 -5.48 -5.84
C GLU A 72 25.56 -5.79 -4.60
N LEU A 73 24.28 -5.43 -4.57
CA LEU A 73 23.41 -5.74 -3.45
C LEU A 73 23.16 -7.24 -3.31
N SER A 74 23.01 -7.96 -4.42
CA SER A 74 22.82 -9.41 -4.42
C SER A 74 24.06 -10.14 -3.92
N GLU A 75 25.27 -9.70 -4.29
CA GLU A 75 26.52 -10.23 -3.77
C GLU A 75 26.67 -10.03 -2.26
N ASN A 76 26.05 -8.98 -1.71
CA ASN A 76 25.99 -8.72 -0.27
C ASN A 76 24.82 -9.42 0.44
N GLY A 77 24.13 -10.36 -0.24
CA GLY A 77 23.07 -11.18 0.34
C GLY A 77 21.70 -10.56 0.37
N VAL A 78 21.51 -9.39 -0.25
CA VAL A 78 20.21 -8.71 -0.32
C VAL A 78 19.37 -9.28 -1.45
N SER A 79 18.14 -9.71 -1.17
CA SER A 79 17.17 -10.13 -2.20
C SER A 79 16.60 -8.92 -2.91
N VAL A 80 17.03 -8.63 -4.14
CA VAL A 80 16.54 -7.47 -4.92
C VAL A 80 15.41 -7.89 -5.85
N GLN A 81 14.28 -7.18 -5.79
CA GLN A 81 13.14 -7.35 -6.68
C GLN A 81 12.78 -6.03 -7.35
N SER A 82 12.78 -6.00 -8.68
CA SER A 82 12.29 -4.86 -9.45
C SER A 82 10.77 -4.90 -9.57
N CYS A 83 10.14 -3.77 -9.35
CA CYS A 83 8.70 -3.58 -9.49
C CYS A 83 8.43 -2.50 -10.53
N ASP A 84 7.70 -2.84 -11.58
CA ASP A 84 7.27 -1.87 -12.58
C ASP A 84 6.15 -0.99 -12.02
N VAL A 85 6.35 0.34 -12.13
CA VAL A 85 5.47 1.39 -11.61
C VAL A 85 5.63 2.61 -12.50
N ASP A 86 4.57 3.35 -12.74
CA ASP A 86 4.68 4.68 -13.34
C ASP A 86 5.21 5.65 -12.26
N LEU A 87 6.51 5.96 -12.33
CA LEU A 87 7.17 6.85 -11.35
C LEU A 87 6.73 8.32 -11.48
N GLU A 88 6.12 8.72 -12.60
CA GLU A 88 5.52 10.05 -12.78
C GLU A 88 4.06 10.10 -12.31
N ASP A 89 3.47 8.98 -11.92
CA ASP A 89 2.15 8.92 -11.29
C ASP A 89 2.27 8.67 -9.77
N MET A 90 2.04 9.72 -9.00
CA MET A 90 2.10 9.69 -7.53
C MET A 90 1.18 8.60 -6.92
N TYR A 91 0.00 8.37 -7.50
CA TYR A 91 -0.97 7.40 -6.97
C TYR A 91 -0.59 5.96 -7.29
N ASP A 92 0.09 5.73 -8.42
CA ASP A 92 0.61 4.41 -8.75
C ASP A 92 1.74 4.01 -7.78
N VAL A 93 2.66 4.94 -7.52
CA VAL A 93 3.71 4.75 -6.50
C VAL A 93 3.11 4.55 -5.11
N LEU A 94 2.15 5.40 -4.69
CA LEU A 94 1.48 5.27 -3.40
C LEU A 94 0.81 3.89 -3.29
N GLY A 95 0.07 3.46 -4.28
CA GLY A 95 -0.59 2.15 -4.30
C GLY A 95 0.39 0.97 -4.24
N LYS A 96 1.53 1.05 -4.95
CA LYS A 96 2.56 0.03 -4.89
C LYS A 96 3.23 -0.05 -3.53
N VAL A 97 3.61 1.09 -2.95
CA VAL A 97 4.27 1.14 -1.64
C VAL A 97 3.32 0.68 -0.53
N THR A 98 2.05 1.12 -0.53
CA THR A 98 1.06 0.65 0.46
C THR A 98 0.81 -0.86 0.35
N THR A 99 0.76 -1.40 -0.88
CA THR A 99 0.63 -2.85 -1.13
C THR A 99 1.80 -3.64 -0.53
N LEU A 100 3.02 -3.15 -0.73
CA LEU A 100 4.23 -3.80 -0.19
C LEU A 100 4.29 -3.65 1.33
N ALA A 101 4.01 -2.47 1.87
CA ALA A 101 3.98 -2.23 3.31
C ALA A 101 2.95 -3.12 4.02
N ASP A 102 1.77 -3.31 3.43
CA ASP A 102 0.75 -4.19 4.01
C ASP A 102 1.12 -5.68 3.92
N ARG A 103 1.79 -6.10 2.83
CA ARG A 103 2.33 -7.48 2.72
C ARG A 103 3.33 -7.80 3.82
N TYR A 104 4.12 -6.82 4.24
CA TYR A 104 5.17 -6.94 5.26
C TYR A 104 4.81 -6.22 6.57
N ARG A 105 3.51 -6.12 6.89
CA ARG A 105 3.01 -5.37 8.07
C ARG A 105 3.56 -5.83 9.42
N ASP A 106 3.99 -7.08 9.50
CA ASP A 106 4.58 -7.69 10.70
C ASP A 106 6.13 -7.70 10.67
N ASP A 107 6.71 -7.03 9.67
CA ASP A 107 8.14 -6.90 9.43
C ASP A 107 8.58 -5.43 9.54
N ILE A 108 9.88 -5.16 9.43
CA ILE A 108 10.39 -3.79 9.38
C ILE A 108 10.37 -3.33 7.93
N VAL A 109 9.54 -2.33 7.62
CA VAL A 109 9.48 -1.75 6.27
C VAL A 109 10.01 -0.32 6.29
N ARG A 110 11.06 -0.08 5.49
CA ARG A 110 11.66 1.25 5.30
C ARG A 110 11.52 1.71 3.86
N VAL A 111 11.14 2.95 3.67
CA VAL A 111 10.92 3.54 2.34
C VAL A 111 11.90 4.68 2.12
N ASN A 112 12.74 4.54 1.12
CA ASN A 112 13.67 5.57 0.69
C ASN A 112 12.94 6.64 -0.13
N VAL A 113 12.96 7.89 0.34
CA VAL A 113 12.38 9.03 -0.38
C VAL A 113 13.46 9.99 -0.90
N SER A 114 14.67 9.46 -1.14
CA SER A 114 15.83 10.26 -1.56
C SER A 114 16.09 10.23 -3.05
N SER A 115 15.58 9.22 -3.74
CA SER A 115 15.85 8.96 -5.16
C SER A 115 14.56 8.85 -5.96
N GLY A 116 14.69 8.88 -7.28
CA GLY A 116 13.57 8.87 -8.20
C GLY A 116 12.97 10.25 -8.50
N PRO A 117 11.98 10.32 -9.38
CA PRO A 117 11.24 11.55 -9.69
C PRO A 117 10.52 12.11 -8.47
N LYS A 118 10.25 13.43 -8.48
CA LYS A 118 9.60 14.11 -7.35
C LYS A 118 8.24 13.55 -6.99
N LEU A 119 7.43 13.17 -7.99
CA LEU A 119 6.10 12.60 -7.75
C LEU A 119 6.20 11.22 -7.11
N ALA A 120 7.20 10.41 -7.48
CA ALA A 120 7.47 9.13 -6.84
C ALA A 120 7.84 9.30 -5.36
N THR A 121 8.72 10.26 -5.04
CA THR A 121 9.10 10.52 -3.64
C THR A 121 7.96 11.04 -2.80
N ILE A 122 7.07 11.87 -3.35
CA ILE A 122 5.85 12.34 -2.67
C ILE A 122 4.90 11.16 -2.42
N GLY A 123 4.63 10.34 -3.45
CA GLY A 123 3.77 9.15 -3.32
C GLY A 123 4.29 8.16 -2.28
N ALA A 124 5.60 7.91 -2.28
CA ALA A 124 6.27 7.06 -1.29
C ALA A 124 6.17 7.62 0.15
N ALA A 125 6.35 8.92 0.33
CA ALA A 125 6.19 9.59 1.63
C ALA A 125 4.74 9.52 2.14
N LEU A 126 3.76 9.77 1.28
CA LEU A 126 2.34 9.62 1.62
C LEU A 126 1.98 8.18 1.99
N ALA A 127 2.55 7.19 1.29
CA ALA A 127 2.36 5.79 1.63
C ALA A 127 2.88 5.45 3.04
N CYS A 128 4.01 6.01 3.47
CA CYS A 128 4.50 5.86 4.85
C CYS A 128 3.52 6.44 5.87
N MET A 129 2.88 7.57 5.57
CA MET A 129 1.87 8.16 6.45
C MET A 129 0.56 7.36 6.49
N ALA A 130 0.27 6.59 5.44
CA ALA A 130 -0.93 5.76 5.31
C ALA A 130 -0.75 4.33 5.84
N THR A 131 0.48 3.93 6.21
CA THR A 131 0.85 2.57 6.63
C THR A 131 1.78 2.60 7.85
N ASN A 132 2.26 1.42 8.26
CA ASN A 132 3.28 1.29 9.32
C ASN A 132 4.73 1.43 8.80
N ALA A 133 4.92 1.70 7.51
CA ALA A 133 6.25 1.85 6.94
C ALA A 133 6.94 3.14 7.41
N SER A 134 8.24 3.07 7.62
CA SER A 134 9.06 4.21 8.03
C SER A 134 9.76 4.84 6.83
N GLY A 135 9.40 6.08 6.49
CA GLY A 135 10.10 6.84 5.46
C GLY A 135 11.46 7.36 5.95
N TYR A 136 12.46 7.38 5.07
CA TYR A 136 13.75 7.99 5.38
C TYR A 136 14.33 8.75 4.19
N HIS A 137 15.07 9.81 4.48
CA HIS A 137 15.82 10.61 3.52
C HIS A 137 17.31 10.43 3.75
N VAL A 138 18.07 10.26 2.68
CA VAL A 138 19.54 10.12 2.71
C VAL A 138 20.20 11.42 2.30
N HIS A 139 20.99 12.01 3.19
CA HIS A 139 21.84 13.14 2.88
C HIS A 139 23.13 12.61 2.22
N PRO A 140 23.46 13.06 1.00
CA PRO A 140 24.69 12.63 0.33
C PRO A 140 25.91 13.31 0.96
N THR A 141 27.03 12.63 0.95
CA THR A 141 28.34 13.16 1.40
C THR A 141 28.83 14.27 0.47
N SER A 142 28.62 14.12 -0.83
CA SER A 142 29.01 15.12 -1.83
C SER A 142 27.90 15.33 -2.87
N ARG A 143 27.97 16.48 -3.56
CA ARG A 143 27.11 16.83 -4.68
C ARG A 143 27.96 17.30 -5.83
N PRO A 144 28.57 16.39 -6.60
CA PRO A 144 29.34 16.75 -7.78
C PRO A 144 28.46 17.50 -8.77
N HIS A 145 29.08 18.30 -9.64
CA HIS A 145 28.36 19.01 -10.68
C HIS A 145 27.62 17.99 -11.57
N PRO A 146 26.35 18.28 -11.92
CA PRO A 146 25.55 17.35 -12.71
C PRO A 146 26.21 17.10 -14.08
N ILE A 147 26.66 15.89 -14.30
CA ILE A 147 26.96 15.34 -15.62
C ILE A 147 25.70 14.60 -16.04
N GLU A 148 25.27 14.72 -17.31
CA GLU A 148 23.95 14.27 -17.76
C GLU A 148 23.68 12.75 -17.53
N GLU A 149 24.69 11.93 -17.36
CA GLU A 149 24.56 10.49 -17.21
C GLU A 149 25.15 9.94 -15.89
N ALA A 150 25.67 10.77 -15.00
CA ALA A 150 26.29 10.34 -13.75
C ALA A 150 25.35 10.54 -12.56
N PRO A 151 25.54 9.76 -11.46
CA PRO A 151 24.85 10.04 -10.21
C PRO A 151 25.05 11.51 -9.79
N ARG A 152 23.97 12.19 -9.42
CA ARG A 152 24.02 13.61 -9.03
C ARG A 152 24.58 13.82 -7.63
N THR A 153 24.73 12.75 -6.88
CA THR A 153 25.22 12.76 -5.51
C THR A 153 26.08 11.51 -5.28
N GLU A 154 27.00 11.62 -4.32
CA GLU A 154 27.87 10.52 -3.90
C GLU A 154 27.78 10.32 -2.39
N GLY A 155 27.87 9.06 -1.96
CA GLY A 155 27.92 8.66 -0.57
C GLY A 155 26.64 8.93 0.22
N MET A 156 26.68 8.51 1.47
CA MET A 156 25.65 8.76 2.46
C MET A 156 26.28 9.42 3.69
N GLU A 157 25.90 10.65 4.00
CA GLU A 157 26.27 11.29 5.26
C GLU A 157 25.40 10.76 6.40
N ILE A 158 24.07 10.84 6.24
CA ILE A 158 23.10 10.39 7.22
C ILE A 158 21.82 9.92 6.52
N ALA A 159 21.16 8.91 7.08
CA ALA A 159 19.78 8.56 6.76
C ALA A 159 18.89 9.11 7.87
N GLU A 160 18.12 10.15 7.55
CA GLU A 160 17.21 10.81 8.48
C GLU A 160 15.81 10.22 8.33
N GLN A 161 15.23 9.76 9.45
CA GLN A 161 13.86 9.26 9.47
C GLN A 161 12.88 10.41 9.33
N LEU A 162 11.88 10.26 8.45
CA LEU A 162 10.81 11.24 8.33
C LEU A 162 9.84 11.14 9.51
N PRO A 163 9.28 12.29 9.95
CA PRO A 163 8.18 12.28 10.92
C PRO A 163 6.96 11.55 10.31
N SER A 164 6.29 10.74 11.11
CA SER A 164 5.07 10.04 10.70
C SER A 164 3.85 10.79 11.25
N TYR A 165 2.95 11.16 10.35
CA TYR A 165 1.62 11.67 10.69
C TYR A 165 0.59 10.73 10.04
N PRO A 166 -0.17 9.93 10.81
CA PRO A 166 -1.11 8.98 10.24
C PRO A 166 -2.19 9.70 9.42
N LEU A 167 -2.40 9.23 8.20
CA LEU A 167 -3.50 9.67 7.34
C LEU A 167 -4.70 8.75 7.55
N GLU A 168 -5.89 9.34 7.57
CA GLU A 168 -7.12 8.56 7.49
C GLU A 168 -7.24 7.93 6.11
N THR A 169 -7.25 6.61 6.07
CA THR A 169 -7.39 5.84 4.83
C THR A 169 -8.76 5.18 4.75
N PRO A 170 -9.32 4.98 3.56
CA PRO A 170 -10.60 4.30 3.43
C PRO A 170 -10.51 2.87 4.00
N THR A 171 -11.58 2.44 4.67
CA THR A 171 -11.70 1.06 5.17
C THR A 171 -11.85 0.08 4.00
N THR A 172 -11.66 -1.22 4.25
CA THR A 172 -11.88 -2.27 3.25
C THR A 172 -13.30 -2.19 2.66
N ASP A 173 -14.34 -2.07 3.51
CA ASP A 173 -15.72 -1.92 3.06
C ASP A 173 -15.90 -0.68 2.14
N GLN A 174 -15.26 0.44 2.49
CA GLN A 174 -15.30 1.66 1.68
C GLN A 174 -14.62 1.46 0.33
N VAL A 175 -13.47 0.78 0.29
CA VAL A 175 -12.78 0.47 -0.98
C VAL A 175 -13.61 -0.47 -1.84
N GLN A 176 -14.28 -1.48 -1.26
CA GLN A 176 -15.19 -2.36 -1.99
C GLN A 176 -16.36 -1.59 -2.62
N ILE A 177 -16.94 -0.64 -1.88
CA ILE A 177 -18.01 0.22 -2.41
C ILE A 177 -17.50 1.15 -3.52
N LEU A 178 -16.29 1.73 -3.38
CA LEU A 178 -15.69 2.55 -4.45
C LEU A 178 -15.45 1.72 -5.72
N GLU A 179 -14.94 0.49 -5.59
CA GLU A 179 -14.74 -0.45 -6.71
C GLU A 179 -16.08 -0.79 -7.38
N TYR A 180 -17.11 -1.06 -6.60
CA TYR A 180 -18.46 -1.31 -7.13
C TYR A 180 -18.99 -0.11 -7.94
N ILE A 181 -18.86 1.12 -7.40
CA ILE A 181 -19.30 2.34 -8.10
C ILE A 181 -18.50 2.52 -9.39
N ASP A 182 -17.18 2.28 -9.38
CA ASP A 182 -16.33 2.40 -10.57
C ASP A 182 -16.71 1.38 -11.65
N SER A 183 -16.99 0.14 -11.26
CA SER A 183 -17.40 -0.95 -12.18
C SER A 183 -18.73 -0.66 -12.89
N THR A 184 -19.63 0.10 -12.28
CA THR A 184 -20.92 0.48 -12.89
C THR A 184 -20.79 1.60 -13.93
N ARG A 185 -19.61 2.27 -14.00
CA ARG A 185 -19.39 3.40 -14.91
C ARG A 185 -19.51 3.03 -16.38
N GLU A 186 -19.15 1.81 -16.76
CA GLU A 186 -19.24 1.31 -18.13
C GLU A 186 -20.66 0.85 -18.51
N THR A 187 -21.55 0.84 -17.52
CA THR A 187 -22.96 0.49 -17.71
C THR A 187 -23.84 1.75 -17.80
N THR A 188 -25.06 1.61 -18.29
CA THR A 188 -26.05 2.70 -18.27
C THR A 188 -26.68 2.92 -16.89
N HIS A 189 -26.27 2.14 -15.90
CA HIS A 189 -26.80 2.14 -14.53
C HIS A 189 -25.90 2.95 -13.60
N THR A 190 -26.45 4.02 -13.01
CA THR A 190 -25.78 4.77 -11.93
C THR A 190 -26.33 4.28 -10.59
N PRO A 191 -25.46 3.81 -9.68
CA PRO A 191 -25.89 3.18 -8.44
C PRO A 191 -26.57 4.16 -7.49
N LYS A 192 -27.53 3.64 -6.73
CA LYS A 192 -28.27 4.31 -5.65
C LYS A 192 -27.92 3.65 -4.32
N LYS A 193 -28.32 4.26 -3.22
CA LYS A 193 -28.11 3.68 -1.88
C LYS A 193 -28.68 2.26 -1.71
N SER A 194 -29.82 1.95 -2.37
CA SER A 194 -30.39 0.59 -2.38
C SER A 194 -29.47 -0.44 -3.03
N ASP A 195 -28.80 -0.04 -4.11
CA ASP A 195 -27.91 -0.91 -4.86
C ASP A 195 -26.62 -1.19 -4.06
N LEU A 196 -26.13 -0.18 -3.32
CA LEU A 196 -25.00 -0.34 -2.40
C LEU A 196 -25.36 -1.26 -1.21
N ILE A 197 -26.60 -1.22 -0.70
CA ILE A 197 -27.04 -2.15 0.35
C ILE A 197 -27.08 -3.57 -0.21
N ALA A 198 -27.70 -3.77 -1.38
CA ALA A 198 -27.77 -5.08 -2.02
C ALA A 198 -26.39 -5.65 -2.27
N PHE A 199 -25.47 -4.85 -2.82
CA PHE A 199 -24.06 -5.24 -3.00
C PHE A 199 -23.38 -5.61 -1.67
N ALA A 200 -23.60 -4.81 -0.62
CA ALA A 200 -23.00 -5.04 0.68
C ALA A 200 -23.51 -6.32 1.34
N GLU A 201 -24.78 -6.68 1.16
CA GLU A 201 -25.38 -7.93 1.65
C GLU A 201 -24.87 -9.13 0.85
N GLU A 202 -24.81 -9.04 -0.48
CA GLU A 202 -24.33 -10.10 -1.37
C GLU A 202 -22.85 -10.42 -1.14
N ASN A 203 -22.03 -9.42 -0.83
CA ASN A 203 -20.59 -9.56 -0.59
C ASN A 203 -20.22 -9.58 0.90
N GLU A 204 -21.18 -9.72 1.78
CA GLU A 204 -21.01 -9.86 3.24
C GLU A 204 -20.13 -8.77 3.87
N LEU A 205 -20.27 -7.51 3.44
CA LEU A 205 -19.47 -6.39 3.93
C LEU A 205 -19.57 -6.23 5.44
N SER A 206 -18.45 -5.94 6.10
CA SER A 206 -18.33 -6.02 7.55
C SER A 206 -19.23 -5.02 8.29
N PHE A 207 -19.52 -3.86 7.71
CA PHE A 207 -20.41 -2.87 8.32
C PHE A 207 -21.88 -3.33 8.43
N ILE A 208 -22.32 -4.27 7.57
CA ILE A 208 -23.64 -4.90 7.65
C ILE A 208 -23.60 -6.16 8.52
N THR A 209 -22.67 -7.08 8.24
CA THR A 209 -22.62 -8.39 8.91
C THR A 209 -22.35 -8.30 10.40
N ARG A 210 -21.45 -7.40 10.84
CA ARG A 210 -21.14 -7.22 12.28
C ARG A 210 -22.19 -6.47 13.06
N SER A 211 -23.03 -5.69 12.39
CA SER A 211 -24.00 -4.82 13.04
C SER A 211 -25.41 -5.42 13.10
N GLU A 212 -25.68 -6.47 12.31
CA GLU A 212 -26.95 -7.21 12.23
C GLU A 212 -28.19 -6.27 12.29
N PRO A 213 -28.38 -5.38 11.31
CA PRO A 213 -29.40 -4.35 11.38
C PRO A 213 -30.81 -4.97 11.40
N ALA A 214 -31.63 -4.57 12.36
CA ALA A 214 -32.95 -5.14 12.63
C ALA A 214 -34.00 -4.89 11.51
N ASN A 215 -33.78 -3.90 10.64
CA ASN A 215 -34.71 -3.52 9.57
C ASN A 215 -34.02 -2.69 8.49
N GLU A 216 -34.74 -2.46 7.36
CA GLU A 216 -34.22 -1.68 6.23
C GLU A 216 -33.76 -0.25 6.63
N LYS A 217 -34.50 0.42 7.50
CA LYS A 217 -34.14 1.76 7.97
C LYS A 217 -32.79 1.76 8.69
N ALA A 218 -32.52 0.72 9.49
CA ALA A 218 -31.24 0.55 10.17
C ALA A 218 -30.09 0.28 9.17
N LYS A 219 -30.32 -0.49 8.10
CA LYS A 219 -29.34 -0.71 7.03
C LYS A 219 -28.95 0.61 6.35
N PHE A 220 -29.94 1.43 5.99
CA PHE A 220 -29.67 2.75 5.40
C PHE A 220 -28.92 3.69 6.34
N ALA A 221 -29.21 3.66 7.64
CA ALA A 221 -28.48 4.44 8.64
C ALA A 221 -27.02 4.00 8.75
N LEU A 222 -26.76 2.68 8.77
CA LEU A 222 -25.41 2.13 8.78
C LEU A 222 -24.65 2.48 7.50
N LEU A 223 -25.26 2.31 6.32
CA LEU A 223 -24.68 2.69 5.04
C LEU A 223 -24.28 4.17 5.05
N ASN A 224 -25.18 5.06 5.49
CA ASN A 224 -24.86 6.48 5.55
C ASN A 224 -23.65 6.73 6.48
N ASN A 225 -23.74 6.34 7.74
CA ASN A 225 -22.75 6.70 8.75
C ASN A 225 -21.37 6.05 8.52
N ARG A 226 -21.32 4.83 7.98
CA ARG A 226 -20.07 4.07 7.82
C ARG A 226 -19.43 4.21 6.46
N ILE A 227 -20.23 4.49 5.44
CA ILE A 227 -19.79 4.49 4.05
C ILE A 227 -19.99 5.86 3.40
N ILE A 228 -21.26 6.30 3.26
CA ILE A 228 -21.60 7.45 2.42
C ILE A 228 -21.03 8.75 2.99
N ASP A 229 -21.33 9.06 4.26
CA ASP A 229 -20.91 10.32 4.87
C ASP A 229 -19.39 10.46 4.93
N PRO A 230 -18.59 9.41 5.29
CA PRO A 230 -17.14 9.48 5.21
C PRO A 230 -16.61 9.61 3.78
N LEU A 231 -17.16 8.88 2.81
CA LEU A 231 -16.70 8.97 1.42
C LEU A 231 -17.03 10.34 0.79
N GLU A 232 -18.19 10.91 1.10
CA GLU A 232 -18.59 12.25 0.65
C GLU A 232 -17.74 13.33 1.33
N ALA A 233 -17.52 13.24 2.64
CA ALA A 233 -16.70 14.18 3.41
C ALA A 233 -15.24 14.21 2.91
N ASN A 234 -14.68 13.07 2.49
CA ASN A 234 -13.35 12.96 1.90
C ASN A 234 -13.33 13.32 0.39
N GLY A 235 -14.49 13.68 -0.18
CA GLY A 235 -14.61 14.04 -1.59
C GLY A 235 -14.40 12.85 -2.56
N TYR A 236 -14.54 11.61 -2.11
CA TYR A 236 -14.38 10.42 -2.94
C TYR A 236 -15.60 10.11 -3.79
N ILE A 237 -16.78 10.50 -3.32
CA ILE A 237 -18.04 10.39 -4.06
C ILE A 237 -18.80 11.73 -4.04
N GLU A 238 -19.69 11.89 -4.99
CA GLU A 238 -20.69 12.95 -5.02
C GLU A 238 -22.09 12.36 -5.18
N ILE A 239 -23.07 13.02 -4.56
CA ILE A 239 -24.47 12.59 -4.62
C ILE A 239 -25.29 13.59 -5.42
N ASN A 240 -25.69 13.18 -6.62
CA ASN A 240 -26.48 14.01 -7.53
C ASN A 240 -27.96 13.68 -7.47
N ALA A 241 -28.80 14.69 -7.29
CA ALA A 241 -30.25 14.55 -7.33
C ALA A 241 -30.72 14.60 -8.80
N VAL A 242 -31.23 13.47 -9.31
CA VAL A 242 -31.82 13.37 -10.64
C VAL A 242 -33.32 13.08 -10.48
N GLY A 243 -34.15 14.10 -10.56
CA GLY A 243 -35.58 13.99 -10.28
C GLY A 243 -35.86 13.60 -8.81
N ARG A 244 -36.48 12.43 -8.61
CA ARG A 244 -36.77 11.87 -7.27
C ARG A 244 -35.68 10.92 -6.76
N THR A 245 -34.66 10.68 -7.56
CA THR A 245 -33.62 9.68 -7.27
C THR A 245 -32.29 10.38 -6.97
N LYS A 246 -31.58 9.88 -5.97
CA LYS A 246 -30.21 10.29 -5.67
C LYS A 246 -29.25 9.25 -6.28
N GLN A 247 -28.40 9.70 -7.19
CA GLN A 247 -27.36 8.92 -7.83
C GLN A 247 -26.02 9.17 -7.14
N ILE A 248 -25.19 8.14 -7.03
CA ILE A 248 -23.87 8.20 -6.39
C ILE A 248 -22.83 8.03 -7.48
N LEU A 249 -21.94 9.02 -7.58
CA LEU A 249 -20.89 9.07 -8.59
C LEU A 249 -19.51 9.09 -7.93
N LEU A 250 -18.58 8.40 -8.55
CA LEU A 250 -17.18 8.42 -8.13
C LEU A 250 -16.51 9.69 -8.68
N THR A 251 -15.87 10.45 -7.81
CA THR A 251 -15.09 11.63 -8.20
C THR A 251 -13.72 11.22 -8.75
N GLU A 252 -12.93 12.18 -9.25
CA GLU A 252 -11.53 11.93 -9.60
C GLU A 252 -10.70 11.60 -8.36
N THR A 253 -10.91 12.31 -7.24
CA THR A 253 -10.29 11.99 -5.95
C THR A 253 -10.64 10.57 -5.49
N GLY A 254 -11.88 10.14 -5.67
CA GLY A 254 -12.31 8.77 -5.34
C GLY A 254 -11.63 7.71 -6.22
N ARG A 255 -11.43 7.96 -7.51
CA ARG A 255 -10.67 7.06 -8.39
C ARG A 255 -9.21 6.94 -7.96
N ASN A 256 -8.59 8.06 -7.59
CA ASN A 256 -7.23 8.08 -7.10
C ASN A 256 -7.09 7.34 -5.76
N ALA A 257 -8.05 7.52 -4.84
CA ALA A 257 -8.11 6.76 -3.60
C ALA A 257 -8.28 5.25 -3.86
N LEU A 258 -9.16 4.87 -4.80
CA LEU A 258 -9.33 3.48 -5.19
C LEU A 258 -8.02 2.87 -5.74
N ARG A 259 -7.31 3.58 -6.62
CA ARG A 259 -6.00 3.14 -7.14
C ARG A 259 -4.98 2.94 -6.02
N ALA A 260 -4.90 3.89 -5.10
CA ALA A 260 -3.95 3.87 -3.98
C ALA A 260 -4.21 2.73 -2.98
N PHE A 261 -5.47 2.38 -2.74
CA PHE A 261 -5.88 1.45 -1.69
C PHE A 261 -6.54 0.17 -2.19
N ARG A 262 -6.51 -0.11 -3.50
CA ARG A 262 -7.08 -1.32 -4.11
C ARG A 262 -6.52 -2.63 -3.54
N HIS A 263 -5.30 -2.61 -3.00
CA HIS A 263 -4.70 -3.78 -2.34
C HIS A 263 -5.56 -4.32 -1.18
N LYS A 264 -6.38 -3.48 -0.53
CA LYS A 264 -7.31 -3.91 0.54
C LYS A 264 -8.41 -4.85 0.04
N LEU A 265 -8.63 -4.96 -1.29
CA LEU A 265 -9.58 -5.91 -1.88
C LEU A 265 -9.02 -7.33 -1.99
N GLN A 266 -7.72 -7.52 -1.79
CA GLN A 266 -7.01 -8.79 -1.94
C GLN A 266 -6.76 -9.50 -0.60
N GLN A 267 -7.26 -8.93 0.49
CA GLN A 267 -7.21 -9.47 1.84
C GLN A 267 -8.50 -10.26 2.13
#